data_d5d3b34436333a856c733da59d0d83ec
#
_entry.id   d5d3b34436333a856c733da59d0d83ec
#
_cell.length_a   1.000
_cell.length_b   1.000
_cell.length_c   1.000
_cell.angle_alpha   90.00
_cell.angle_beta   90.00
_cell.angle_gamma   90.00
#
_symmetry.space_group_name_H-M   'P 1'
#
loop_
_entity.id
_entity.type
_entity.pdbx_description
1 polymer ?
#
loop_
_entity_poly.entity_id
_entity_poly.type
_entity_poly.pdbx_seq_one_letter_code
_entity_poly.pdbx_strand_id
1 'polypeptide(L)'
;MEPLRSVDEIVDRYSVENSSFKSKLYIGLGSMFVVFAIAGIWIPGWPTVSWAVPAAFLFSLSSPRLFRWSLTNRFFGAALFQYYATGKTIPGHAKTGIALTITTMTLLSSYGVWAVSTRGDGSLFDPQTWNGADPGYGASTILIVGIIGVWYVLTRVRTRKG
;
A
#
# COMPACT_ATOMS: atom_id res chain seq x y z
N MET A 1 -21.44 -4.36 12.72
CA MET A 1 -21.81 -4.53 11.32
C MET A 1 -21.60 -6.00 11.01
N GLU A 2 -22.62 -6.72 10.57
CA GLU A 2 -22.46 -8.12 10.18
C GLU A 2 -21.52 -8.22 8.97
N PRO A 3 -20.58 -9.18 8.96
CA PRO A 3 -19.69 -9.36 7.83
C PRO A 3 -20.48 -9.83 6.60
N LEU A 4 -20.17 -9.27 5.44
CA LEU A 4 -20.76 -9.66 4.17
C LEU A 4 -20.29 -11.09 3.82
N ARG A 5 -21.21 -11.93 3.33
CA ARG A 5 -20.96 -13.37 3.14
C ARG A 5 -20.68 -13.76 1.70
N SER A 6 -21.03 -12.90 0.74
CA SER A 6 -20.85 -13.19 -0.68
C SER A 6 -20.10 -12.07 -1.43
N VAL A 7 -19.50 -12.43 -2.56
CA VAL A 7 -18.87 -11.48 -3.47
C VAL A 7 -19.89 -10.52 -4.06
N ASP A 8 -21.10 -11.01 -4.32
CA ASP A 8 -22.20 -10.22 -4.87
C ASP A 8 -22.62 -9.11 -3.92
N GLU A 9 -22.80 -9.42 -2.64
CA GLU A 9 -23.10 -8.43 -1.60
C GLU A 9 -22.00 -7.35 -1.48
N ILE A 10 -20.73 -7.72 -1.65
CA ILE A 10 -19.62 -6.78 -1.63
C ILE A 10 -19.66 -5.89 -2.87
N VAL A 11 -19.87 -6.46 -4.04
CA VAL A 11 -19.93 -5.72 -5.30
C VAL A 11 -21.09 -4.73 -5.26
N ASP A 12 -22.29 -5.16 -4.87
CA ASP A 12 -23.48 -4.32 -4.80
C ASP A 12 -23.30 -3.17 -3.79
N ARG A 13 -22.61 -3.42 -2.68
CA ARG A 13 -22.41 -2.43 -1.63
C ARG A 13 -21.34 -1.39 -1.96
N TYR A 14 -20.29 -1.78 -2.67
CA TYR A 14 -19.10 -0.93 -2.85
C TYR A 14 -18.89 -0.44 -4.28
N SER A 15 -19.61 -0.98 -5.27
CA SER A 15 -19.53 -0.48 -6.64
C SER A 15 -20.27 0.82 -6.81
N VAL A 16 -19.63 1.77 -7.49
CA VAL A 16 -20.22 3.06 -7.83
C VAL A 16 -20.10 3.27 -9.34
N GLU A 17 -21.20 3.63 -9.99
CA GLU A 17 -21.16 4.02 -11.40
C GLU A 17 -20.65 5.44 -11.55
N ASN A 18 -19.64 5.63 -12.35
CA ASN A 18 -19.03 6.91 -12.69
C ASN A 18 -19.18 7.22 -14.18
N SER A 19 -18.93 8.48 -14.57
CA SER A 19 -18.93 8.89 -15.97
C SER A 19 -17.91 8.06 -16.78
N SER A 20 -18.20 7.84 -18.06
CA SER A 20 -17.41 6.98 -18.96
C SER A 20 -15.91 7.35 -19.00
N PHE A 21 -15.58 8.64 -18.96
CA PHE A 21 -14.19 9.10 -18.97
C PHE A 21 -13.46 8.76 -17.66
N LYS A 22 -14.09 9.04 -16.51
CA LYS A 22 -13.52 8.72 -15.19
C LYS A 22 -13.34 7.21 -15.02
N SER A 23 -14.31 6.42 -15.47
CA SER A 23 -14.23 4.96 -15.42
C SER A 23 -13.03 4.43 -16.21
N LYS A 24 -12.78 4.92 -17.42
CA LYS A 24 -11.60 4.53 -18.21
C LYS A 24 -10.29 4.88 -17.51
N LEU A 25 -10.19 6.06 -16.91
CA LEU A 25 -9.01 6.48 -16.16
C LEU A 25 -8.79 5.56 -14.94
N TYR A 26 -9.84 5.28 -14.18
CA TYR A 26 -9.75 4.40 -13.00
C TYR A 26 -9.42 2.96 -13.38
N ILE A 27 -9.92 2.45 -14.49
CA ILE A 27 -9.54 1.13 -15.02
C ILE A 27 -8.05 1.11 -15.38
N GLY A 28 -7.56 2.13 -16.08
CA GLY A 28 -6.14 2.23 -16.44
C GLY A 28 -5.22 2.25 -15.22
N LEU A 29 -5.50 3.13 -14.24
CA LEU A 29 -4.74 3.22 -12.99
C LEU A 29 -4.86 1.94 -12.17
N GLY A 30 -6.07 1.37 -12.03
CA GLY A 30 -6.29 0.12 -11.31
C GLY A 30 -5.53 -1.05 -11.93
N SER A 31 -5.49 -1.13 -13.27
CA SER A 31 -4.72 -2.14 -13.99
C SER A 31 -3.21 -2.00 -13.75
N MET A 32 -2.69 -0.78 -13.71
CA MET A 32 -1.29 -0.51 -13.35
C MET A 32 -0.96 -1.03 -11.94
N PHE A 33 -1.83 -0.78 -10.96
CA PHE A 33 -1.65 -1.32 -9.61
C PHE A 33 -1.75 -2.85 -9.56
N VAL A 34 -2.57 -3.47 -10.39
CA VAL A 34 -2.59 -4.95 -10.53
C VAL A 34 -1.25 -5.48 -11.04
N VAL A 35 -0.65 -4.83 -12.02
CA VAL A 35 0.68 -5.20 -12.52
C VAL A 35 1.71 -5.14 -11.38
N PHE A 36 1.70 -4.09 -10.57
CA PHE A 36 2.59 -3.98 -9.40
C PHE A 36 2.29 -5.05 -8.34
N ALA A 37 1.01 -5.38 -8.11
CA ALA A 37 0.64 -6.45 -7.20
C ALA A 37 1.15 -7.82 -7.68
N ILE A 38 1.04 -8.10 -8.98
CA ILE A 38 1.54 -9.34 -9.59
C ILE A 38 3.07 -9.39 -9.56
N ALA A 39 3.75 -8.28 -9.90
CA ALA A 39 5.22 -8.19 -9.80
C ALA A 39 5.70 -8.50 -8.38
N GLY A 40 4.95 -8.10 -7.36
CA GLY A 40 5.25 -8.40 -5.97
C GLY A 40 5.25 -9.89 -5.60
N ILE A 41 4.65 -10.75 -6.41
CA ILE A 41 4.70 -12.20 -6.19
C ILE A 41 6.11 -12.75 -6.47
N TRP A 42 6.83 -12.12 -7.41
CA TRP A 42 8.14 -12.53 -7.88
C TRP A 42 9.29 -11.81 -7.17
N ILE A 43 9.02 -10.63 -6.61
CA ILE A 43 10.03 -9.79 -5.96
C ILE A 43 9.95 -9.96 -4.45
N PRO A 44 10.94 -10.62 -3.80
CA PRO A 44 10.97 -10.76 -2.34
C PRO A 44 10.91 -9.39 -1.65
N GLY A 45 10.00 -9.25 -0.66
CA GLY A 45 9.83 -7.99 0.07
C GLY A 45 8.89 -6.97 -0.58
N TRP A 46 8.41 -7.20 -1.79
CA TRP A 46 7.44 -6.31 -2.44
C TRP A 46 6.01 -6.60 -1.96
N PRO A 47 5.27 -5.62 -1.43
CA PRO A 47 3.98 -5.86 -0.78
C PRO A 47 2.84 -6.01 -1.78
N THR A 48 2.55 -7.23 -2.21
CA THR A 48 1.48 -7.55 -3.19
C THR A 48 0.11 -7.00 -2.77
N VAL A 49 -0.31 -7.22 -1.53
CA VAL A 49 -1.65 -6.82 -1.05
C VAL A 49 -1.77 -5.29 -0.97
N SER A 50 -0.70 -4.59 -0.66
CA SER A 50 -0.70 -3.12 -0.60
C SER A 50 -1.01 -2.47 -1.95
N TRP A 51 -0.63 -3.11 -3.05
CA TRP A 51 -0.96 -2.66 -4.41
C TRP A 51 -2.33 -3.17 -4.87
N ALA A 52 -2.76 -4.33 -4.40
CA ALA A 52 -4.05 -4.91 -4.74
C ALA A 52 -5.23 -4.12 -4.14
N VAL A 53 -5.08 -3.55 -2.95
CA VAL A 53 -6.14 -2.74 -2.30
C VAL A 53 -6.50 -1.49 -3.10
N PRO A 54 -5.57 -0.61 -3.49
CA PRO A 54 -5.91 0.54 -4.33
C PRO A 54 -6.42 0.12 -5.73
N ALA A 55 -5.93 -0.97 -6.31
CA ALA A 55 -6.49 -1.51 -7.55
C ALA A 55 -7.98 -1.87 -7.39
N ALA A 56 -8.33 -2.65 -6.38
CA ALA A 56 -9.72 -3.02 -6.09
C ALA A 56 -10.60 -1.80 -5.78
N PHE A 57 -10.06 -0.79 -5.10
CA PHE A 57 -10.76 0.46 -4.84
C PHE A 57 -11.08 1.20 -6.15
N LEU A 58 -10.12 1.35 -7.06
CA LEU A 58 -10.34 1.99 -8.36
C LEU A 58 -11.33 1.20 -9.22
N PHE A 59 -11.28 -0.13 -9.19
CA PHE A 59 -12.24 -0.97 -9.88
C PHE A 59 -13.65 -0.87 -9.27
N SER A 60 -13.77 -0.71 -7.96
CA SER A 60 -15.08 -0.48 -7.34
C SER A 60 -15.75 0.82 -7.79
N LEU A 61 -14.95 1.81 -8.23
CA LEU A 61 -15.42 3.10 -8.76
C LEU A 61 -15.63 3.10 -10.28
N SER A 62 -15.30 2.01 -10.98
CA SER A 62 -15.25 2.04 -12.45
C SER A 62 -15.90 0.84 -13.13
N SER A 63 -15.79 -0.36 -12.58
CA SER A 63 -16.27 -1.57 -13.22
C SER A 63 -16.61 -2.66 -12.21
N PRO A 64 -17.90 -2.96 -11.96
CA PRO A 64 -18.31 -4.06 -11.09
C PRO A 64 -17.69 -5.41 -11.49
N ARG A 65 -17.48 -5.63 -12.80
CA ARG A 65 -16.85 -6.83 -13.33
C ARG A 65 -15.39 -6.97 -12.90
N LEU A 66 -14.59 -5.90 -13.04
CA LEU A 66 -13.19 -5.89 -12.63
C LEU A 66 -13.05 -5.92 -11.11
N PHE A 67 -13.95 -5.26 -10.39
CA PHE A 67 -13.99 -5.33 -8.94
C PHE A 67 -14.30 -6.76 -8.47
N ARG A 68 -15.29 -7.44 -9.04
CA ARG A 68 -15.57 -8.85 -8.79
C ARG A 68 -14.35 -9.73 -9.06
N TRP A 69 -13.70 -9.54 -10.21
CA TRP A 69 -12.48 -10.28 -10.55
C TRP A 69 -11.38 -10.07 -9.49
N SER A 70 -11.18 -8.84 -9.00
CA SER A 70 -10.18 -8.57 -7.97
C SER A 70 -10.47 -9.31 -6.65
N LEU A 71 -11.74 -9.53 -6.31
CA LEU A 71 -12.15 -10.25 -5.10
C LEU A 71 -12.08 -11.79 -5.24
N THR A 72 -12.03 -12.32 -6.46
CA THR A 72 -12.11 -13.76 -6.73
C THR A 72 -10.82 -14.37 -7.27
N ASN A 73 -9.82 -13.53 -7.65
CA ASN A 73 -8.58 -14.06 -8.20
C ASN A 73 -7.77 -14.84 -7.14
N ARG A 74 -6.97 -15.80 -7.60
CA ARG A 74 -6.24 -16.74 -6.74
C ARG A 74 -5.08 -16.11 -5.96
N PHE A 75 -4.55 -14.96 -6.37
CA PHE A 75 -3.33 -14.39 -5.80
C PHE A 75 -3.60 -13.51 -4.58
N PHE A 76 -4.58 -12.64 -4.67
CA PHE A 76 -4.90 -11.68 -3.61
C PHE A 76 -6.41 -11.58 -3.31
N GLY A 77 -7.24 -12.32 -4.03
CA GLY A 77 -8.70 -12.23 -3.92
C GLY A 77 -9.21 -12.55 -2.51
N ALA A 78 -8.67 -13.58 -1.87
CA ALA A 78 -9.09 -13.94 -0.51
C ALA A 78 -8.81 -12.82 0.51
N ALA A 79 -7.66 -12.15 0.41
CA ALA A 79 -7.30 -11.03 1.28
C ALA A 79 -8.22 -9.83 1.06
N LEU A 80 -8.50 -9.50 -0.21
CA LEU A 80 -9.42 -8.42 -0.57
C LEU A 80 -10.85 -8.73 -0.15
N PHE A 81 -11.32 -9.95 -0.37
CA PHE A 81 -12.63 -10.38 0.08
C PHE A 81 -12.79 -10.17 1.58
N GLN A 82 -11.87 -10.68 2.39
CA GLN A 82 -11.91 -10.48 3.84
C GLN A 82 -11.89 -9.00 4.24
N TYR A 83 -11.06 -8.20 3.58
CA TYR A 83 -10.96 -6.76 3.85
C TYR A 83 -12.29 -6.05 3.60
N TYR A 84 -12.93 -6.29 2.45
CA TYR A 84 -14.21 -5.67 2.11
C TYR A 84 -15.39 -6.27 2.90
N ALA A 85 -15.41 -7.60 3.09
CA ALA A 85 -16.46 -8.29 3.84
C ALA A 85 -16.57 -7.80 5.29
N THR A 86 -15.45 -7.41 5.88
CA THR A 86 -15.39 -6.89 7.27
C THR A 86 -15.49 -5.37 7.37
N GLY A 87 -15.97 -4.70 6.32
CA GLY A 87 -16.14 -3.25 6.33
C GLY A 87 -14.83 -2.46 6.26
N LYS A 88 -13.86 -2.96 5.51
CA LYS A 88 -12.52 -2.37 5.35
C LYS A 88 -11.74 -2.31 6.68
N THR A 89 -11.80 -3.41 7.43
CA THR A 89 -11.09 -3.56 8.70
C THR A 89 -10.02 -4.65 8.61
N ILE A 90 -8.96 -4.51 9.40
CA ILE A 90 -7.94 -5.55 9.54
C ILE A 90 -7.87 -6.06 10.99
N PRO A 91 -7.44 -7.31 11.22
CA PRO A 91 -7.21 -7.81 12.56
C PRO A 91 -6.14 -6.99 13.30
N GLY A 92 -6.26 -6.87 14.62
CA GLY A 92 -5.32 -6.10 15.44
C GLY A 92 -3.86 -6.57 15.30
N HIS A 93 -3.65 -7.89 15.32
CA HIS A 93 -2.31 -8.48 15.11
C HIS A 93 -1.72 -8.16 13.73
N ALA A 94 -2.55 -8.15 12.66
CA ALA A 94 -2.09 -7.77 11.34
C ALA A 94 -1.71 -6.29 11.27
N LYS A 95 -2.48 -5.42 11.92
CA LYS A 95 -2.18 -3.99 12.03
C LYS A 95 -0.83 -3.75 12.72
N THR A 96 -0.59 -4.42 13.83
CA THR A 96 0.68 -4.36 14.55
C THR A 96 1.83 -4.92 13.70
N GLY A 97 1.61 -6.07 13.04
CA GLY A 97 2.59 -6.66 12.14
C GLY A 97 2.97 -5.72 10.99
N ILE A 98 2.01 -5.09 10.35
CA ILE A 98 2.25 -4.10 9.27
C ILE A 98 3.07 -2.91 9.81
N ALA A 99 2.69 -2.35 10.97
CA ALA A 99 3.41 -1.24 11.57
C ALA A 99 4.87 -1.62 11.91
N LEU A 100 5.09 -2.79 12.49
CA LEU A 100 6.44 -3.31 12.78
C LEU A 100 7.26 -3.51 11.49
N THR A 101 6.67 -4.09 10.46
CA THR A 101 7.34 -4.29 9.17
C THR A 101 7.75 -2.95 8.55
N ILE A 102 6.84 -1.97 8.50
CA ILE A 102 7.15 -0.63 7.99
C ILE A 102 8.30 -0.02 8.81
N THR A 103 8.23 -0.08 10.14
CA THR A 103 9.27 0.47 11.02
C THR A 103 10.63 -0.19 10.75
N THR A 104 10.68 -1.51 10.73
CA THR A 104 11.93 -2.25 10.51
C THR A 104 12.53 -1.96 9.14
N MET A 105 11.70 -2.00 8.08
CA MET A 105 12.16 -1.70 6.72
C MET A 105 12.62 -0.25 6.56
N THR A 106 11.90 0.69 7.19
CA THR A 106 12.29 2.11 7.20
C THR A 106 13.64 2.31 7.86
N LEU A 107 13.86 1.72 9.03
CA LEU A 107 15.11 1.85 9.77
C LEU A 107 16.28 1.22 9.01
N LEU A 108 16.10 0.00 8.47
CA LEU A 108 17.13 -0.68 7.69
C LEU A 108 17.47 0.10 6.41
N SER A 109 16.46 0.55 5.68
CA SER A 109 16.66 1.31 4.43
C SER A 109 17.29 2.67 4.70
N SER A 110 16.83 3.39 5.72
CA SER A 110 17.40 4.68 6.10
C SER A 110 18.85 4.53 6.55
N TYR A 111 19.16 3.55 7.38
CA TYR A 111 20.53 3.26 7.80
C TYR A 111 21.41 2.89 6.60
N GLY A 112 20.94 2.02 5.71
CA GLY A 112 21.69 1.62 4.51
C GLY A 112 22.01 2.81 3.60
N VAL A 113 21.00 3.64 3.31
CA VAL A 113 21.19 4.86 2.50
C VAL A 113 22.16 5.83 3.21
N TRP A 114 21.97 6.06 4.50
CA TRP A 114 22.87 6.91 5.28
C TRP A 114 24.30 6.38 5.26
N ALA A 115 24.52 5.10 5.53
CA ALA A 115 25.86 4.51 5.56
C ALA A 115 26.58 4.57 4.21
N VAL A 116 25.83 4.48 3.09
CA VAL A 116 26.41 4.57 1.74
C VAL A 116 26.67 6.04 1.35
N SER A 117 25.71 6.93 1.63
CA SER A 117 25.77 8.32 1.17
C SER A 117 26.70 9.21 2.01
N THR A 118 26.91 8.90 3.30
CA THR A 118 27.77 9.68 4.19
C THR A 118 29.25 9.24 4.20
N ARG A 119 29.63 8.24 3.43
CA ARG A 119 31.04 7.84 3.27
C ARG A 119 31.89 8.86 2.50
N GLY A 120 31.27 9.90 1.92
CA GLY A 120 31.96 11.09 1.40
C GLY A 120 32.08 12.17 2.48
N ASP A 121 32.87 13.19 2.22
CA ASP A 121 33.15 14.30 3.15
C ASP A 121 32.02 15.34 3.29
N GLY A 122 30.80 15.00 2.88
CA GLY A 122 29.64 15.89 2.83
C GLY A 122 29.06 16.23 4.19
N SER A 123 28.97 17.53 4.51
CA SER A 123 28.26 18.04 5.69
C SER A 123 26.77 18.33 5.33
N LEU A 124 25.84 17.98 6.22
CA LEU A 124 24.38 18.22 6.07
C LEU A 124 24.03 19.69 5.81
N PHE A 125 24.80 20.62 6.37
CA PHE A 125 24.52 22.07 6.33
C PHE A 125 25.40 22.86 5.36
N ASP A 126 26.34 22.19 4.67
CA ASP A 126 27.22 22.84 3.71
C ASP A 126 27.17 22.18 2.33
N PRO A 127 26.35 22.73 1.40
CA PRO A 127 26.20 22.18 0.05
C PRO A 127 27.49 22.10 -0.76
N GLN A 128 28.52 22.89 -0.43
CA GLN A 128 29.79 22.90 -1.15
C GLN A 128 30.64 21.66 -0.84
N THR A 129 30.36 20.99 0.26
CA THR A 129 31.05 19.75 0.66
C THR A 129 30.41 18.48 0.07
N TRP A 130 29.35 18.62 -0.71
CA TRP A 130 28.61 17.49 -1.32
C TRP A 130 29.32 16.94 -2.56
N ASN A 131 30.33 16.16 -2.38
CA ASN A 131 31.11 15.52 -3.45
C ASN A 131 30.35 14.41 -4.16
N GLY A 132 29.11 14.67 -4.60
CA GLY A 132 28.23 13.67 -5.21
C GLY A 132 27.57 12.71 -4.21
N ALA A 133 27.87 12.80 -2.92
CA ALA A 133 27.21 12.06 -1.86
C ALA A 133 26.04 12.86 -1.28
N ASP A 134 24.92 12.18 -1.02
CA ASP A 134 23.77 12.75 -0.32
C ASP A 134 24.11 12.92 1.17
N PRO A 135 24.10 14.12 1.75
CA PRO A 135 24.46 14.37 3.15
C PRO A 135 23.41 13.88 4.17
N GLY A 136 22.63 12.86 3.81
CA GLY A 136 21.60 12.24 4.66
C GLY A 136 20.18 12.70 4.34
N TYR A 137 19.95 13.48 3.29
CA TYR A 137 18.59 13.85 2.88
C TYR A 137 17.77 12.64 2.43
N GLY A 138 18.38 11.68 1.71
CA GLY A 138 17.74 10.45 1.32
C GLY A 138 17.31 9.62 2.54
N ALA A 139 18.22 9.46 3.50
CA ALA A 139 17.93 8.75 4.75
C ALA A 139 16.81 9.44 5.57
N SER A 140 16.87 10.76 5.69
CA SER A 140 15.86 11.55 6.40
C SER A 140 14.50 11.48 5.72
N THR A 141 14.46 11.53 4.39
CA THR A 141 13.23 11.39 3.62
C THR A 141 12.57 10.02 3.85
N ILE A 142 13.36 8.95 3.85
CA ILE A 142 12.88 7.59 4.13
C ILE A 142 12.28 7.52 5.55
N LEU A 143 12.94 8.09 6.55
CA LEU A 143 12.43 8.15 7.93
C LEU A 143 11.10 8.90 8.02
N ILE A 144 11.00 10.08 7.42
CA ILE A 144 9.77 10.88 7.43
C ILE A 144 8.61 10.10 6.78
N VAL A 145 8.83 9.52 5.61
CA VAL A 145 7.81 8.73 4.91
C VAL A 145 7.41 7.51 5.73
N GLY A 146 8.36 6.82 6.35
CA GLY A 146 8.09 5.69 7.23
C GLY A 146 7.28 6.07 8.46
N ILE A 147 7.61 7.17 9.12
CA ILE A 147 6.86 7.69 10.28
C ILE A 147 5.42 8.02 9.87
N ILE A 148 5.22 8.70 8.74
CA ILE A 148 3.89 9.00 8.20
C ILE A 148 3.13 7.71 7.91
N GLY A 149 3.79 6.70 7.31
CA GLY A 149 3.19 5.40 7.03
C GLY A 149 2.73 4.68 8.29
N VAL A 150 3.59 4.60 9.31
CA VAL A 150 3.25 4.00 10.62
C VAL A 150 2.11 4.75 11.29
N TRP A 151 2.20 6.07 11.34
CA TRP A 151 1.14 6.93 11.88
C TRP A 151 -0.21 6.67 11.18
N TYR A 152 -0.21 6.63 9.85
CA TYR A 152 -1.41 6.35 9.07
C TYR A 152 -2.01 4.99 9.41
N VAL A 153 -1.18 3.94 9.44
CA VAL A 153 -1.63 2.59 9.78
C VAL A 153 -2.22 2.55 11.18
N LEU A 154 -1.56 3.15 12.16
CA LEU A 154 -2.01 3.10 13.56
C LEU A 154 -3.26 3.94 13.82
N THR A 155 -3.45 5.07 13.13
CA THR A 155 -4.53 6.00 13.42
C THR A 155 -5.73 5.88 12.45
N ARG A 156 -5.47 5.66 11.16
CA ARG A 156 -6.50 5.70 10.11
C ARG A 156 -7.03 4.33 9.72
N VAL A 157 -6.21 3.29 9.81
CA VAL A 157 -6.66 1.93 9.47
C VAL A 157 -7.54 1.39 10.59
N ARG A 158 -8.77 1.03 10.24
CA ARG A 158 -9.75 0.50 11.19
C ARG A 158 -9.39 -0.93 11.60
N THR A 159 -9.42 -1.18 12.89
CA THR A 159 -9.18 -2.51 13.45
C THR A 159 -10.50 -3.23 13.65
N ARG A 160 -10.56 -4.51 13.28
CA ARG A 160 -11.67 -5.39 13.63
C ARG A 160 -11.58 -5.66 15.15
N LYS A 161 -12.66 -5.32 15.86
CA LYS A 161 -12.83 -5.81 17.23
C LYS A 161 -13.13 -7.31 17.13
N GLY A 162 -12.34 -8.12 17.79
CA GLY A 162 -12.55 -9.56 17.94
C GLY A 162 -13.83 -9.86 18.67
#